data_92c2b3a95a0b4eb9fff327ea0a40cc40
#
_entry.id   92c2b3a95a0b4eb9fff327ea0a40cc40
#
_cell.length_a   1.000
_cell.length_b   1.000
_cell.length_c   1.000
_cell.angle_alpha   90.00
_cell.angle_beta   90.00
_cell.angle_gamma   90.00
#
_symmetry.space_group_name_H-M   'P 1'
#
loop_
_entity.id
_entity.type
_entity.pdbx_description
1 polymer ?
#
loop_
_entity_poly.entity_id
_entity_poly.type
_entity_poly.pdbx_seq_one_letter_code
_entity_poly.pdbx_strand_id
1 'polypeptide(L)'
;MDPEYTPPDYPTQIMFSIQDFGGNDVYNIATMVEIYDEISGNRIKVFPWTLHEIGDFEYYYTFPYVGNYQIVLSVATDNTKINASHFDPPRSILGSNSNCACDRAIFNITVSNTWGNIRNSLFAFAVIFPILTLGIILGTSYRRRQKYGQSKKSQNREVIKYGIMLLAIAGGLVHLAIFPEHGSQQIYYSVFLLTAACVQVAYGILYILVNLAEDTEFRYDRHGLIAKYRKTLIVNLFGLIGTGILVGLYIYVLLFPPPLSPTNTPEIVDIAGILAKSVELLLIGGIVSLMIWEKKKLHNQILRLN
;
A
#
# COMPACT_ATOMS: atom_id res chain seq x y z
N MET A 1 5.11 7.63 14.08
CA MET A 1 5.32 6.26 14.61
C MET A 1 5.46 5.30 13.45
N ASP A 2 6.31 4.31 13.58
CA ASP A 2 6.45 3.25 12.59
C ASP A 2 6.33 1.89 13.32
N PRO A 3 5.40 1.01 12.95
CA PRO A 3 4.32 1.24 11.98
C PRO A 3 3.24 2.21 12.49
N GLU A 4 2.57 2.91 11.59
CA GLU A 4 1.47 3.83 11.94
C GLU A 4 0.34 3.11 12.70
N TYR A 5 0.05 1.89 12.28
CA TYR A 5 -0.89 1.00 12.94
C TYR A 5 -0.11 -0.04 13.73
N THR A 6 0.10 0.25 14.99
CA THR A 6 0.87 -0.60 15.88
C THR A 6 0.02 -1.78 16.35
N PRO A 7 0.39 -3.03 16.01
CA PRO A 7 -0.18 -4.20 16.67
C PRO A 7 0.44 -4.39 18.06
N PRO A 8 -0.26 -5.04 18.99
CA PRO A 8 0.36 -5.41 20.27
C PRO A 8 1.51 -6.41 20.04
N ASP A 9 2.41 -6.45 20.99
CA ASP A 9 3.60 -7.32 21.00
C ASP A 9 4.56 -7.12 19.81
N TYR A 10 4.43 -5.99 19.10
CA TYR A 10 5.32 -5.61 18.01
C TYR A 10 6.17 -4.39 18.37
N PRO A 11 7.49 -4.41 18.13
CA PRO A 11 8.36 -3.27 18.37
C PRO A 11 7.92 -2.07 17.51
N THR A 12 7.55 -0.99 18.16
CA THR A 12 7.10 0.25 17.52
C THR A 12 8.13 1.34 17.75
N GLN A 13 8.56 1.97 16.68
CA GLN A 13 9.41 3.15 16.71
C GLN A 13 8.53 4.39 16.89
N ILE A 14 8.78 5.14 17.96
CA ILE A 14 8.09 6.40 18.26
C ILE A 14 9.07 7.51 17.97
N MET A 15 8.88 8.22 16.87
CA MET A 15 9.73 9.35 16.45
C MET A 15 9.11 10.67 16.86
N PHE A 16 9.93 11.59 17.32
CA PHE A 16 9.56 12.96 17.63
C PHE A 16 10.44 13.91 16.83
N SER A 17 9.82 14.97 16.31
CA SER A 17 10.50 16.09 15.68
C SER A 17 10.02 17.37 16.35
N ILE A 18 10.89 18.06 17.03
CA ILE A 18 10.60 19.29 17.76
C ILE A 18 11.24 20.46 17.02
N GLN A 19 10.38 21.33 16.51
CA GLN A 19 10.75 22.46 15.68
C GLN A 19 10.25 23.76 16.29
N ASP A 20 10.94 24.85 15.98
CA ASP A 20 10.47 26.20 16.31
C ASP A 20 9.33 26.62 15.38
N PHE A 21 8.74 27.80 15.62
CA PHE A 21 7.69 28.36 14.77
C PHE A 21 8.11 28.64 13.33
N GLY A 22 9.41 28.68 13.05
CA GLY A 22 9.98 28.83 11.72
C GLY A 22 10.21 27.51 10.98
N GLY A 23 9.96 26.36 11.63
CA GLY A 23 10.21 25.04 11.10
C GLY A 23 11.68 24.60 11.20
N ASN A 24 12.49 25.26 12.03
CA ASN A 24 13.88 24.86 12.26
C ASN A 24 13.97 23.94 13.48
N ASP A 25 14.87 22.97 13.44
CA ASP A 25 15.11 22.08 14.56
C ASP A 25 15.58 22.84 15.80
N VAL A 26 15.04 22.47 16.96
CA VAL A 26 15.46 23.00 18.25
C VAL A 26 16.66 22.19 18.73
N TYR A 27 17.65 22.88 19.29
CA TYR A 27 18.90 22.27 19.76
C TYR A 27 18.99 22.24 21.29
N ASN A 28 19.75 21.27 21.83
CA ASN A 28 20.05 21.11 23.24
C ASN A 28 18.80 21.05 24.11
N ILE A 29 17.87 20.19 23.77
CA ILE A 29 16.65 19.97 24.51
C ILE A 29 16.74 18.73 25.40
N ALA A 30 16.13 18.81 26.58
CA ALA A 30 15.91 17.64 27.41
C ALA A 30 14.47 17.18 27.27
N THR A 31 14.28 15.89 27.10
CA THR A 31 12.92 15.30 26.94
C THR A 31 12.70 14.15 27.87
N MET A 32 11.44 13.98 28.30
CA MET A 32 10.94 12.81 28.99
C MET A 32 9.69 12.33 28.28
N VAL A 33 9.60 11.03 28.03
CA VAL A 33 8.41 10.43 27.42
C VAL A 33 7.77 9.43 28.37
N GLU A 34 6.47 9.60 28.59
CA GLU A 34 5.68 8.70 29.43
C GLU A 34 4.57 8.08 28.58
N ILE A 35 4.30 6.80 28.81
CA ILE A 35 3.20 6.08 28.14
C ILE A 35 2.21 5.63 29.22
N TYR A 36 0.95 6.00 29.00
CA TYR A 36 -0.18 5.65 29.87
C TYR A 36 -1.19 4.79 29.13
N ASP A 37 -1.79 3.87 29.85
CA ASP A 37 -3.05 3.23 29.43
C ASP A 37 -4.20 4.22 29.65
N GLU A 38 -4.93 4.53 28.60
CA GLU A 38 -5.99 5.57 28.67
C GLU A 38 -7.15 5.15 29.57
N ILE A 39 -7.49 3.85 29.58
CA ILE A 39 -8.65 3.33 30.32
C ILE A 39 -8.34 3.25 31.83
N SER A 40 -7.25 2.58 32.20
CA SER A 40 -6.90 2.40 33.61
C SER A 40 -6.26 3.62 34.25
N GLY A 41 -5.68 4.48 33.43
CA GLY A 41 -4.94 5.61 33.91
C GLY A 41 -3.54 5.31 34.41
N ASN A 42 -3.11 4.08 34.31
CA ASN A 42 -1.82 3.66 34.80
C ASN A 42 -0.71 4.06 33.85
N ARG A 43 0.39 4.54 34.44
CA ARG A 43 1.63 4.76 33.71
C ARG A 43 2.31 3.41 33.47
N ILE A 44 2.52 3.07 32.19
CA ILE A 44 3.06 1.77 31.78
C ILE A 44 4.57 1.85 31.56
N LYS A 45 5.05 2.97 30.99
CA LYS A 45 6.47 3.15 30.64
C LYS A 45 6.88 4.57 30.85
N VAL A 46 8.13 4.76 31.31
CA VAL A 46 8.82 6.04 31.35
C VAL A 46 10.15 5.87 30.64
N PHE A 47 10.40 6.78 29.71
CA PHE A 47 11.73 7.06 29.22
C PHE A 47 12.21 8.31 29.97
N PRO A 48 13.22 8.17 30.84
CA PRO A 48 13.63 9.26 31.75
C PRO A 48 14.18 10.44 30.97
N TRP A 49 14.37 11.56 31.64
CA TRP A 49 14.94 12.74 31.04
C TRP A 49 16.26 12.42 30.33
N THR A 50 16.29 12.72 29.05
CA THR A 50 17.41 12.49 28.14
C THR A 50 17.69 13.78 27.38
N LEU A 51 18.98 14.17 27.31
CA LEU A 51 19.43 15.32 26.55
C LEU A 51 19.60 14.91 25.07
N HIS A 52 19.04 15.70 24.18
CA HIS A 52 19.19 15.56 22.74
C HIS A 52 19.87 16.80 22.18
N GLU A 53 20.83 16.57 21.30
CA GLU A 53 21.56 17.68 20.63
C GLU A 53 20.66 18.35 19.59
N ILE A 54 19.75 17.58 18.96
CA ILE A 54 18.81 18.04 17.93
C ILE A 54 17.40 17.59 18.34
N GLY A 55 16.38 18.33 17.92
CA GLY A 55 14.97 18.07 18.20
C GLY A 55 14.42 16.78 17.62
N ASP A 56 15.18 16.06 16.81
CA ASP A 56 14.79 14.77 16.21
C ASP A 56 15.36 13.63 17.05
N PHE A 57 14.47 12.78 17.57
CA PHE A 57 14.86 11.62 18.37
C PHE A 57 13.80 10.53 18.34
N GLU A 58 14.17 9.33 18.76
CA GLU A 58 13.31 8.16 18.70
C GLU A 58 13.38 7.30 19.94
N TYR A 59 12.28 6.59 20.21
CA TYR A 59 12.19 5.54 21.21
C TYR A 59 11.54 4.30 20.63
N TYR A 60 11.99 3.13 21.09
CA TYR A 60 11.36 1.85 20.76
C TYR A 60 10.53 1.36 21.94
N TYR A 61 9.29 1.00 21.65
CA TYR A 61 8.40 0.44 22.65
C TYR A 61 7.50 -0.64 22.07
N THR A 62 7.27 -1.71 22.84
CA THR A 62 6.35 -2.80 22.50
C THR A 62 5.12 -2.67 23.36
N PHE A 63 3.97 -2.35 22.75
CA PHE A 63 2.71 -2.24 23.48
C PHE A 63 2.17 -3.63 23.86
N PRO A 64 1.85 -3.87 25.14
CA PRO A 64 1.57 -5.24 25.62
C PRO A 64 0.19 -5.77 25.21
N TYR A 65 -0.77 -4.92 24.87
CA TYR A 65 -2.14 -5.32 24.51
C TYR A 65 -2.82 -4.29 23.62
N VAL A 66 -3.93 -4.71 23.00
CA VAL A 66 -4.84 -3.85 22.23
C VAL A 66 -5.51 -2.85 23.15
N GLY A 67 -5.51 -1.59 22.79
CA GLY A 67 -6.16 -0.55 23.59
C GLY A 67 -5.77 0.85 23.16
N ASN A 68 -6.30 1.83 23.88
CA ASN A 68 -5.94 3.22 23.72
C ASN A 68 -4.85 3.59 24.72
N TYR A 69 -3.84 4.25 24.21
CA TYR A 69 -2.69 4.71 24.98
C TYR A 69 -2.51 6.20 24.80
N GLN A 70 -1.95 6.84 25.82
CA GLN A 70 -1.59 8.22 25.79
C GLN A 70 -0.08 8.36 25.96
N ILE A 71 0.57 9.00 25.00
CA ILE A 71 1.99 9.34 25.07
C ILE A 71 2.08 10.80 25.50
N VAL A 72 2.79 11.05 26.59
CA VAL A 72 3.07 12.39 27.11
C VAL A 72 4.52 12.70 26.88
N LEU A 73 4.81 13.67 26.02
CA LEU A 73 6.13 14.22 25.79
C LEU A 73 6.29 15.48 26.64
N SER A 74 7.29 15.51 27.51
CA SER A 74 7.71 16.69 28.25
C SER A 74 9.03 17.20 27.69
N VAL A 75 9.13 18.49 27.41
CA VAL A 75 10.30 19.15 26.80
C VAL A 75 10.78 20.29 27.68
N ALA A 76 12.06 20.31 28.00
CA ALA A 76 12.69 21.41 28.70
C ALA A 76 13.91 21.92 27.91
N THR A 77 14.00 23.21 27.75
CA THR A 77 15.11 23.87 27.04
C THR A 77 16.26 24.33 27.97
N ASP A 78 16.04 24.30 29.28
CA ASP A 78 17.03 24.73 30.28
C ASP A 78 17.56 23.53 31.08
N ASN A 79 18.76 23.07 30.72
CA ASN A 79 19.42 21.90 31.31
C ASN A 79 19.80 22.06 32.78
N THR A 80 19.88 23.30 33.31
CA THR A 80 20.39 23.55 34.65
C THR A 80 19.36 23.22 35.74
N LYS A 81 18.09 23.02 35.40
CA LYS A 81 17.00 22.81 36.35
C LYS A 81 16.44 21.40 36.37
N ILE A 82 16.97 20.49 35.53
CA ILE A 82 16.48 19.13 35.47
C ILE A 82 17.06 18.30 36.59
N ASN A 83 16.39 18.31 37.72
CA ASN A 83 16.69 17.39 38.79
C ASN A 83 15.74 16.19 38.64
N ALA A 84 16.27 15.05 38.20
CA ALA A 84 15.50 13.84 37.82
C ALA A 84 14.48 13.35 38.88
N SER A 85 14.68 13.72 40.16
CA SER A 85 13.79 13.37 41.26
C SER A 85 12.50 14.22 41.35
N HIS A 86 12.38 15.29 40.58
CA HIS A 86 11.27 16.25 40.70
C HIS A 86 10.21 16.11 39.59
N PHE A 87 10.40 15.20 38.64
CA PHE A 87 9.61 15.14 37.42
C PHE A 87 8.84 13.84 37.25
N ASP A 88 8.02 13.54 38.22
CA ASP A 88 7.01 12.50 38.08
C ASP A 88 5.61 13.15 38.00
N PRO A 89 5.24 13.74 36.84
CA PRO A 89 4.00 14.47 36.73
C PRO A 89 2.84 13.52 36.85
N PRO A 90 1.88 13.78 37.74
CA PRO A 90 0.66 12.98 37.77
C PRO A 90 -0.12 13.15 36.45
N ARG A 91 -0.64 12.06 35.95
CA ARG A 91 -1.41 11.97 34.70
C ARG A 91 -2.58 12.96 34.62
N SER A 92 -3.20 13.27 35.75
CA SER A 92 -4.35 14.17 35.81
C SER A 92 -4.07 15.61 35.40
N ILE A 93 -2.83 15.94 35.09
CA ILE A 93 -2.44 17.30 34.79
C ILE A 93 -2.27 17.51 33.30
N LEU A 94 -3.35 17.48 32.62
CA LEU A 94 -3.63 18.29 31.45
C LEU A 94 -3.85 19.76 31.81
N GLY A 95 -3.80 20.12 33.08
CA GLY A 95 -4.04 21.43 33.62
C GLY A 95 -3.01 21.85 34.66
N SER A 96 -2.44 22.92 34.45
CA SER A 96 -1.88 24.03 35.25
C SER A 96 -1.06 23.82 36.56
N ASN A 97 -0.97 22.64 37.15
CA ASN A 97 -0.30 22.46 38.46
C ASN A 97 0.92 21.56 38.44
N SER A 98 1.61 21.43 37.31
CA SER A 98 2.88 20.71 37.30
C SER A 98 3.98 21.64 37.80
N ASN A 99 4.75 21.19 38.82
CA ASN A 99 5.98 21.81 39.21
C ASN A 99 7.11 21.70 38.14
N CYS A 100 6.78 21.33 36.93
CA CYS A 100 7.67 21.21 35.81
C CYS A 100 7.72 22.52 35.05
N ALA A 101 8.90 23.12 34.94
CA ALA A 101 9.17 24.20 33.99
C ALA A 101 9.42 23.59 32.59
N CYS A 102 8.45 22.87 32.05
CA CYS A 102 8.56 22.18 30.80
C CYS A 102 7.29 22.33 29.96
N ASP A 103 7.43 22.33 28.64
CA ASP A 103 6.32 22.24 27.72
C ASP A 103 5.88 20.79 27.55
N ARG A 104 4.59 20.55 27.33
CA ARG A 104 4.03 19.22 27.18
C ARG A 104 3.19 19.08 25.95
N ALA A 105 3.40 17.96 25.25
CA ALA A 105 2.55 17.51 24.18
C ALA A 105 1.95 16.13 24.53
N ILE A 106 0.69 15.93 24.18
CA ILE A 106 -0.04 14.71 24.46
C ILE A 106 -0.54 14.13 23.14
N PHE A 107 -0.23 12.86 22.91
CA PHE A 107 -0.61 12.12 21.73
C PHE A 107 -1.45 10.93 22.14
N ASN A 108 -2.67 10.83 21.62
CA ASN A 108 -3.51 9.65 21.80
C ASN A 108 -3.25 8.67 20.66
N ILE A 109 -2.99 7.43 20.99
CA ILE A 109 -2.73 6.37 20.01
C ILE A 109 -3.61 5.17 20.31
N THR A 110 -4.01 4.46 19.24
CA THR A 110 -4.77 3.23 19.35
C THR A 110 -3.93 2.07 18.85
N VAL A 111 -3.69 1.10 19.73
CA VAL A 111 -3.03 -0.18 19.41
C VAL A 111 -4.12 -1.19 19.05
N SER A 112 -4.06 -1.76 17.86
CA SER A 112 -5.13 -2.60 17.33
C SER A 112 -4.61 -3.67 16.38
N ASN A 113 -5.14 -4.87 16.49
CA ASN A 113 -4.88 -5.95 15.54
C ASN A 113 -5.70 -5.84 14.25
N THR A 114 -6.72 -4.99 14.24
CA THR A 114 -7.75 -4.99 13.18
C THR A 114 -7.14 -4.70 11.82
N TRP A 115 -6.30 -3.67 11.73
CA TRP A 115 -5.71 -3.31 10.45
C TRP A 115 -4.66 -4.32 9.97
N GLY A 116 -3.78 -4.80 10.85
CA GLY A 116 -2.81 -5.83 10.52
C GLY A 116 -3.48 -7.11 10.00
N ASN A 117 -4.61 -7.51 10.60
CA ASN A 117 -5.40 -8.64 10.14
C ASN A 117 -6.06 -8.37 8.77
N ILE A 118 -6.59 -7.16 8.54
CA ILE A 118 -7.16 -6.76 7.24
C ILE A 118 -6.05 -6.76 6.18
N ARG A 119 -4.91 -6.14 6.45
CA ARG A 119 -3.75 -6.11 5.56
C ARG A 119 -3.29 -7.51 5.16
N ASN A 120 -3.06 -8.37 6.17
CA ASN A 120 -2.62 -9.74 5.93
C ASN A 120 -3.67 -10.54 5.14
N SER A 121 -4.96 -10.31 5.40
CA SER A 121 -6.05 -10.93 4.65
C SER A 121 -6.08 -10.44 3.20
N LEU A 122 -5.85 -9.16 2.94
CA LEU A 122 -5.77 -8.61 1.59
C LEU A 122 -4.58 -9.19 0.81
N PHE A 123 -3.39 -9.29 1.45
CA PHE A 123 -2.24 -9.94 0.82
C PHE A 123 -2.49 -11.41 0.53
N ALA A 124 -3.02 -12.15 1.49
CA ALA A 124 -3.37 -13.56 1.31
C ALA A 124 -4.39 -13.72 0.16
N PHE A 125 -5.42 -12.90 0.13
CA PHE A 125 -6.43 -12.91 -0.93
C PHE A 125 -5.84 -12.53 -2.29
N ALA A 126 -4.99 -11.51 -2.35
CA ALA A 126 -4.32 -11.07 -3.59
C ALA A 126 -3.43 -12.17 -4.21
N VAL A 127 -2.88 -13.07 -3.39
CA VAL A 127 -2.04 -14.18 -3.86
C VAL A 127 -2.87 -15.44 -4.11
N ILE A 128 -3.67 -15.85 -3.13
CA ILE A 128 -4.37 -17.14 -3.15
C ILE A 128 -5.51 -17.13 -4.18
N PHE A 129 -6.29 -16.05 -4.25
CA PHE A 129 -7.45 -15.97 -5.15
C PHE A 129 -7.07 -16.09 -6.63
N PRO A 130 -6.07 -15.38 -7.17
CA PRO A 130 -5.64 -15.58 -8.57
C PRO A 130 -5.15 -17.00 -8.83
N ILE A 131 -4.37 -17.59 -7.92
CA ILE A 131 -3.84 -18.96 -8.08
C ILE A 131 -4.97 -19.98 -8.14
N LEU A 132 -5.91 -19.94 -7.19
CA LEU A 132 -7.05 -20.86 -7.16
C LEU A 132 -7.93 -20.68 -8.40
N THR A 133 -8.27 -19.43 -8.75
CA THR A 133 -9.12 -19.14 -9.90
C THR A 133 -8.46 -19.58 -11.20
N LEU A 134 -7.17 -19.31 -11.37
CA LEU A 134 -6.41 -19.77 -12.52
C LEU A 134 -6.37 -21.32 -12.58
N GLY A 135 -6.19 -21.98 -11.44
CA GLY A 135 -6.24 -23.43 -11.34
C GLY A 135 -7.59 -24.01 -11.77
N ILE A 136 -8.70 -23.40 -11.34
CA ILE A 136 -10.05 -23.78 -11.74
C ILE A 136 -10.25 -23.56 -13.26
N ILE A 137 -9.83 -22.42 -13.79
CA ILE A 137 -9.92 -22.10 -15.23
C ILE A 137 -9.12 -23.12 -16.06
N LEU A 138 -7.89 -23.40 -15.67
CA LEU A 138 -7.05 -24.40 -16.33
C LEU A 138 -7.68 -25.80 -16.27
N GLY A 139 -8.17 -26.22 -15.10
CA GLY A 139 -8.81 -27.51 -14.90
C GLY A 139 -10.09 -27.68 -15.70
N THR A 140 -10.97 -26.67 -15.71
CA THR A 140 -12.20 -26.68 -16.50
C THR A 140 -11.91 -26.65 -18.01
N SER A 141 -10.92 -25.84 -18.41
CA SER A 141 -10.47 -25.77 -19.79
C SER A 141 -9.88 -27.10 -20.28
N TYR A 142 -9.09 -27.77 -19.44
CA TYR A 142 -8.55 -29.08 -19.73
C TYR A 142 -9.69 -30.14 -19.93
N ARG A 143 -10.66 -30.18 -19.00
CA ARG A 143 -11.85 -31.07 -19.11
C ARG A 143 -12.67 -30.80 -20.37
N ARG A 144 -12.92 -29.51 -20.71
CA ARG A 144 -13.64 -29.13 -21.96
C ARG A 144 -12.88 -29.57 -23.19
N ARG A 145 -11.54 -29.48 -23.20
CA ARG A 145 -10.72 -29.97 -24.31
C ARG A 145 -10.89 -31.47 -24.54
N GLN A 146 -10.86 -32.26 -23.48
CA GLN A 146 -11.07 -33.70 -23.57
C GLN A 146 -12.46 -34.05 -24.12
N LYS A 147 -13.51 -33.30 -23.70
CA LYS A 147 -14.89 -33.58 -24.05
C LYS A 147 -15.31 -33.07 -25.43
N TYR A 148 -14.77 -31.91 -25.86
CA TYR A 148 -15.25 -31.20 -27.06
C TYR A 148 -14.21 -30.98 -28.16
N GLY A 149 -13.01 -31.51 -28.03
CA GLY A 149 -11.96 -31.40 -29.07
C GLY A 149 -11.51 -29.97 -29.39
N GLN A 150 -11.69 -29.03 -28.48
CA GLN A 150 -11.34 -27.63 -28.73
C GLN A 150 -9.84 -27.43 -29.03
N SER A 151 -9.53 -26.50 -29.94
CA SER A 151 -8.17 -26.19 -30.31
C SER A 151 -7.36 -25.58 -29.12
N LYS A 152 -6.18 -26.15 -28.85
CA LYS A 152 -5.22 -25.66 -27.83
C LYS A 152 -4.97 -24.17 -27.93
N LYS A 153 -4.97 -23.58 -29.11
CA LYS A 153 -4.69 -22.17 -29.38
C LYS A 153 -5.79 -21.22 -28.88
N SER A 154 -7.08 -21.63 -29.01
CA SER A 154 -8.21 -20.83 -28.49
C SER A 154 -8.20 -20.78 -26.96
N GLN A 155 -7.93 -21.91 -26.33
CA GLN A 155 -7.87 -22.03 -24.88
C GLN A 155 -6.78 -21.18 -24.22
N ASN A 156 -5.56 -21.18 -24.80
CA ASN A 156 -4.45 -20.39 -24.24
C ASN A 156 -4.78 -18.89 -24.22
N ARG A 157 -5.53 -18.40 -25.21
CA ARG A 157 -5.98 -17.00 -25.26
C ARG A 157 -6.91 -16.66 -24.11
N GLU A 158 -7.89 -17.50 -23.84
CA GLU A 158 -8.84 -17.30 -22.72
C GLU A 158 -8.09 -17.29 -21.37
N VAL A 159 -7.16 -18.21 -21.18
CA VAL A 159 -6.34 -18.27 -19.96
C VAL A 159 -5.54 -16.98 -19.75
N ILE A 160 -4.92 -16.42 -20.81
CA ILE A 160 -4.20 -15.16 -20.72
C ILE A 160 -5.14 -14.00 -20.35
N LYS A 161 -6.33 -13.93 -20.94
CA LYS A 161 -7.33 -12.91 -20.61
C LYS A 161 -7.75 -12.94 -19.15
N TYR A 162 -8.07 -14.13 -18.63
CA TYR A 162 -8.38 -14.29 -17.21
C TYR A 162 -7.16 -13.99 -16.32
N GLY A 163 -5.95 -14.34 -16.76
CA GLY A 163 -4.71 -14.00 -16.08
C GLY A 163 -4.52 -12.49 -15.93
N ILE A 164 -4.73 -11.73 -17.00
CA ILE A 164 -4.67 -10.26 -17.00
C ILE A 164 -5.66 -9.67 -15.99
N MET A 165 -6.90 -10.13 -16.04
CA MET A 165 -7.94 -9.70 -15.10
C MET A 165 -7.55 -9.94 -13.64
N LEU A 166 -7.15 -11.18 -13.34
CA LEU A 166 -6.78 -11.56 -11.98
C LEU A 166 -5.56 -10.81 -11.46
N LEU A 167 -4.54 -10.61 -12.31
CA LEU A 167 -3.35 -9.83 -11.96
C LEU A 167 -3.70 -8.35 -11.73
N ALA A 168 -4.60 -7.76 -12.50
CA ALA A 168 -5.04 -6.39 -12.28
C ALA A 168 -5.76 -6.24 -10.94
N ILE A 169 -6.69 -7.15 -10.61
CA ILE A 169 -7.38 -7.14 -9.31
C ILE A 169 -6.38 -7.37 -8.16
N ALA A 170 -5.48 -8.33 -8.31
CA ALA A 170 -4.46 -8.62 -7.30
C ALA A 170 -3.55 -7.41 -7.06
N GLY A 171 -3.08 -6.73 -8.10
CA GLY A 171 -2.29 -5.50 -7.98
C GLY A 171 -3.02 -4.40 -7.22
N GLY A 172 -4.31 -4.18 -7.55
CA GLY A 172 -5.13 -3.22 -6.81
C GLY A 172 -5.32 -3.58 -5.34
N LEU A 173 -5.50 -4.86 -5.00
CA LEU A 173 -5.60 -5.32 -3.61
C LEU A 173 -4.28 -5.15 -2.84
N VAL A 174 -3.13 -5.36 -3.50
CA VAL A 174 -1.81 -5.09 -2.90
C VAL A 174 -1.66 -3.60 -2.60
N HIS A 175 -1.99 -2.70 -3.54
CA HIS A 175 -1.96 -1.26 -3.28
C HIS A 175 -2.91 -0.84 -2.16
N LEU A 176 -4.08 -1.46 -2.06
CA LEU A 176 -5.01 -1.22 -0.95
C LEU A 176 -4.44 -1.72 0.39
N ALA A 177 -3.68 -2.82 0.39
CA ALA A 177 -3.07 -3.37 1.60
C ALA A 177 -1.95 -2.49 2.16
N ILE A 178 -1.15 -1.86 1.29
CA ILE A 178 -0.04 -0.96 1.70
C ILE A 178 -0.47 0.49 1.91
N PHE A 179 -1.68 0.86 1.48
CA PHE A 179 -2.23 2.21 1.58
C PHE A 179 -2.05 2.87 2.96
N PRO A 180 -2.30 2.22 4.10
CA PRO A 180 -2.19 2.89 5.39
C PRO A 180 -0.75 3.13 5.85
N GLU A 181 0.18 2.28 5.44
CA GLU A 181 1.59 2.42 5.81
C GLU A 181 2.23 3.65 5.16
N HIS A 182 1.86 3.95 3.92
CA HIS A 182 2.39 5.08 3.16
C HIS A 182 1.49 6.32 3.24
N GLY A 183 0.21 6.12 3.55
CA GLY A 183 -0.78 7.19 3.62
C GLY A 183 -0.62 8.11 4.82
N SER A 184 0.01 7.63 5.89
CA SER A 184 0.30 8.42 7.09
C SER A 184 1.29 9.55 6.84
N GLN A 185 2.21 9.35 5.91
CA GLN A 185 3.28 10.32 5.65
C GLN A 185 2.72 11.63 5.09
N GLN A 186 1.82 11.53 4.10
CA GLN A 186 1.12 12.71 3.57
C GLN A 186 -0.18 12.31 2.84
N ILE A 187 -1.19 13.17 2.88
CA ILE A 187 -2.49 12.94 2.24
C ILE A 187 -2.39 12.66 0.73
N TYR A 188 -1.40 13.22 0.05
CA TYR A 188 -1.18 13.00 -1.39
C TYR A 188 -0.82 11.55 -1.71
N TYR A 189 -0.03 10.88 -0.86
CA TYR A 189 0.30 9.45 -1.03
C TYR A 189 -0.93 8.58 -0.80
N SER A 190 -1.74 8.91 0.21
CA SER A 190 -3.02 8.25 0.46
C SER A 190 -3.93 8.30 -0.75
N VAL A 191 -4.14 9.50 -1.31
CA VAL A 191 -4.98 9.70 -2.50
C VAL A 191 -4.41 8.97 -3.71
N PHE A 192 -3.09 9.00 -3.91
CA PHE A 192 -2.43 8.31 -5.01
C PHE A 192 -2.61 6.78 -4.92
N LEU A 193 -2.29 6.17 -3.78
CA LEU A 193 -2.37 4.72 -3.59
C LEU A 193 -3.81 4.21 -3.68
N LEU A 194 -4.76 4.93 -3.06
CA LEU A 194 -6.17 4.59 -3.16
C LEU A 194 -6.68 4.70 -4.59
N THR A 195 -6.28 5.75 -5.32
CA THR A 195 -6.64 5.92 -6.73
C THR A 195 -6.04 4.79 -7.58
N ALA A 196 -4.77 4.46 -7.38
CA ALA A 196 -4.10 3.37 -8.07
C ALA A 196 -4.81 2.03 -7.83
N ALA A 197 -5.16 1.72 -6.58
CA ALA A 197 -5.92 0.53 -6.21
C ALA A 197 -7.28 0.48 -6.91
N CYS A 198 -8.06 1.55 -6.83
CA CYS A 198 -9.38 1.64 -7.47
C CYS A 198 -9.30 1.50 -9.00
N VAL A 199 -8.36 2.17 -9.63
CA VAL A 199 -8.19 2.13 -11.10
C VAL A 199 -7.76 0.74 -11.56
N GLN A 200 -6.85 0.06 -10.84
CA GLN A 200 -6.44 -1.31 -11.19
C GLN A 200 -7.58 -2.32 -11.04
N VAL A 201 -8.34 -2.26 -9.93
CA VAL A 201 -9.51 -3.12 -9.73
C VAL A 201 -10.57 -2.85 -10.80
N ALA A 202 -10.89 -1.57 -11.07
CA ALA A 202 -11.83 -1.18 -12.11
C ALA A 202 -11.39 -1.64 -13.50
N TYR A 203 -10.09 -1.56 -13.81
CA TYR A 203 -9.52 -2.10 -15.04
C TYR A 203 -9.74 -3.61 -15.15
N GLY A 204 -9.48 -4.38 -14.08
CA GLY A 204 -9.75 -5.82 -14.05
C GLY A 204 -11.22 -6.16 -14.31
N ILE A 205 -12.15 -5.43 -13.69
CA ILE A 205 -13.60 -5.59 -13.89
C ILE A 205 -13.99 -5.21 -15.33
N LEU A 206 -13.53 -4.07 -15.83
CA LEU A 206 -13.78 -3.63 -17.21
C LEU A 206 -13.29 -4.67 -18.22
N TYR A 207 -12.13 -5.27 -17.93
CA TYR A 207 -11.55 -6.31 -18.77
C TYR A 207 -12.46 -7.55 -18.88
N ILE A 208 -13.13 -7.94 -17.77
CA ILE A 208 -14.15 -9.00 -17.78
C ILE A 208 -15.34 -8.60 -18.68
N LEU A 209 -15.89 -7.40 -18.44
CA LEU A 209 -17.08 -6.93 -19.16
C LEU A 209 -16.85 -6.87 -20.68
N VAL A 210 -15.69 -6.36 -21.09
CA VAL A 210 -15.31 -6.29 -22.51
C VAL A 210 -15.19 -7.69 -23.13
N ASN A 211 -14.64 -8.65 -22.37
CA ASN A 211 -14.47 -10.02 -22.88
C ASN A 211 -15.77 -10.83 -22.88
N LEU A 212 -16.66 -10.68 -21.88
CA LEU A 212 -17.98 -11.33 -21.88
C LEU A 212 -18.89 -10.83 -23.00
N ALA A 213 -18.81 -9.54 -23.34
CA ALA A 213 -19.55 -8.97 -24.46
C ALA A 213 -19.08 -9.50 -25.83
N GLU A 214 -17.95 -10.18 -25.90
CA GLU A 214 -17.39 -10.71 -27.14
C GLU A 214 -17.97 -12.06 -27.60
N ASP A 215 -18.65 -12.82 -26.76
CA ASP A 215 -19.07 -14.19 -27.05
C ASP A 215 -20.37 -14.31 -27.87
N THR A 216 -21.00 -13.18 -28.20
CA THR A 216 -22.11 -13.20 -29.16
C THR A 216 -21.57 -13.41 -30.57
N GLU A 217 -21.88 -14.55 -31.17
CA GLU A 217 -21.50 -14.94 -32.53
C GLU A 217 -22.10 -14.00 -33.60
N PHE A 218 -21.52 -12.80 -33.73
CA PHE A 218 -21.76 -12.01 -34.92
C PHE A 218 -20.77 -12.42 -36.01
N ARG A 219 -21.28 -12.70 -37.18
CA ARG A 219 -20.50 -12.88 -38.42
C ARG A 219 -19.93 -11.53 -38.78
N TYR A 220 -18.68 -11.25 -38.32
CA TYR A 220 -18.02 -9.98 -38.55
C TYR A 220 -17.57 -9.89 -40.00
N ASP A 221 -18.02 -8.87 -40.68
CA ASP A 221 -17.38 -8.37 -41.89
C ASP A 221 -15.98 -7.75 -41.54
N ARG A 222 -15.23 -7.32 -42.55
CA ARG A 222 -13.91 -6.73 -42.37
C ARG A 222 -13.93 -5.51 -41.43
N HIS A 223 -14.94 -4.66 -41.51
CA HIS A 223 -15.08 -3.45 -40.67
C HIS A 223 -15.36 -3.82 -39.23
N GLY A 224 -16.22 -4.79 -38.99
CA GLY A 224 -16.51 -5.28 -37.63
C GLY A 224 -15.30 -5.92 -36.95
N LEU A 225 -14.46 -6.65 -37.69
CA LEU A 225 -13.21 -7.23 -37.15
C LEU A 225 -12.22 -6.13 -36.73
N ILE A 226 -12.06 -5.09 -37.54
CA ILE A 226 -11.17 -3.95 -37.24
C ILE A 226 -11.70 -3.17 -36.03
N ALA A 227 -13.01 -2.89 -35.97
CA ALA A 227 -13.64 -2.18 -34.86
C ALA A 227 -13.45 -2.94 -33.52
N LYS A 228 -13.67 -4.25 -33.55
CA LYS A 228 -13.44 -5.12 -32.41
C LYS A 228 -11.99 -5.08 -31.93
N TYR A 229 -11.02 -5.23 -32.84
CA TYR A 229 -9.60 -5.14 -32.51
C TYR A 229 -9.23 -3.79 -31.92
N ARG A 230 -9.73 -2.67 -32.48
CA ARG A 230 -9.49 -1.32 -31.98
C ARG A 230 -10.01 -1.15 -30.56
N LYS A 231 -11.20 -1.67 -30.23
CA LYS A 231 -11.77 -1.63 -28.88
C LYS A 231 -10.88 -2.37 -27.87
N THR A 232 -10.47 -3.59 -28.20
CA THR A 232 -9.58 -4.38 -27.31
C THR A 232 -8.20 -3.74 -27.20
N LEU A 233 -7.68 -3.15 -28.29
CA LEU A 233 -6.41 -2.44 -28.29
C LEU A 233 -6.43 -1.25 -27.34
N ILE A 234 -7.49 -0.45 -27.34
CA ILE A 234 -7.61 0.72 -26.43
C ILE A 234 -7.58 0.27 -24.96
N VAL A 235 -8.34 -0.79 -24.62
CA VAL A 235 -8.36 -1.32 -23.24
C VAL A 235 -6.98 -1.84 -22.82
N ASN A 236 -6.31 -2.57 -23.72
CA ASN A 236 -4.96 -3.09 -23.46
C ASN A 236 -3.92 -1.96 -23.32
N LEU A 237 -3.99 -0.92 -24.16
CA LEU A 237 -3.11 0.24 -24.05
C LEU A 237 -3.33 1.01 -22.75
N PHE A 238 -4.59 1.18 -22.33
CA PHE A 238 -4.89 1.80 -21.04
C PHE A 238 -4.24 1.04 -19.87
N GLY A 239 -4.39 -0.29 -19.82
CA GLY A 239 -3.76 -1.12 -18.80
C GLY A 239 -2.23 -1.08 -18.85
N LEU A 240 -1.65 -1.12 -20.07
CA LEU A 240 -0.21 -1.08 -20.26
C LEU A 240 0.41 0.25 -19.80
N ILE A 241 -0.20 1.37 -20.19
CA ILE A 241 0.26 2.71 -19.82
C ILE A 241 0.11 2.91 -18.30
N GLY A 242 -1.07 2.61 -17.74
CA GLY A 242 -1.31 2.77 -16.31
C GLY A 242 -0.35 1.95 -15.45
N THR A 243 -0.18 0.66 -15.77
CA THR A 243 0.75 -0.20 -15.05
C THR A 243 2.21 0.23 -15.26
N GLY A 244 2.57 0.67 -16.47
CA GLY A 244 3.89 1.22 -16.78
C GLY A 244 4.23 2.46 -15.96
N ILE A 245 3.27 3.35 -15.75
CA ILE A 245 3.42 4.52 -14.86
C ILE A 245 3.69 4.08 -13.42
N LEU A 246 2.93 3.11 -12.88
CA LEU A 246 3.13 2.63 -11.51
C LEU A 246 4.51 1.99 -11.30
N VAL A 247 4.98 1.19 -12.26
CA VAL A 247 6.33 0.62 -12.23
C VAL A 247 7.39 1.72 -12.32
N GLY A 248 7.21 2.68 -13.22
CA GLY A 248 8.14 3.80 -13.40
C GLY A 248 8.25 4.69 -12.17
N LEU A 249 7.13 5.01 -11.53
CA LEU A 249 7.09 5.77 -10.27
C LEU A 249 7.79 5.03 -9.13
N TYR A 250 7.60 3.72 -9.03
CA TYR A 250 8.30 2.94 -8.01
C TYR A 250 9.82 2.95 -8.22
N ILE A 251 10.28 2.77 -9.44
CA ILE A 251 11.71 2.89 -9.76
C ILE A 251 12.22 4.29 -9.42
N TYR A 252 11.41 5.32 -9.69
CA TYR A 252 11.77 6.70 -9.37
C TYR A 252 11.98 6.88 -7.86
N VAL A 253 11.04 6.44 -7.01
CA VAL A 253 11.12 6.64 -5.55
C VAL A 253 12.22 5.81 -4.88
N LEU A 254 12.68 4.72 -5.52
CA LEU A 254 13.87 3.97 -5.07
C LEU A 254 15.18 4.69 -5.38
N LEU A 255 15.21 5.51 -6.43
CA LEU A 255 16.44 6.22 -6.87
C LEU A 255 16.50 7.65 -6.33
N PHE A 256 15.35 8.28 -6.14
CA PHE A 256 15.21 9.67 -5.75
C PHE A 256 14.19 9.79 -4.62
N PRO A 257 14.37 10.75 -3.70
CA PRO A 257 13.35 11.04 -2.71
C PRO A 257 11.98 11.28 -3.37
N PRO A 258 10.90 10.70 -2.84
CA PRO A 258 9.57 11.00 -3.33
C PRO A 258 9.28 12.51 -3.23
N PRO A 259 8.60 13.11 -4.21
CA PRO A 259 8.19 14.50 -4.13
C PRO A 259 7.38 14.76 -2.85
N LEU A 260 7.72 15.78 -2.08
CA LEU A 260 7.07 16.12 -0.81
C LEU A 260 7.29 15.10 0.32
N SER A 261 8.29 14.22 0.20
CA SER A 261 8.67 13.33 1.31
C SER A 261 9.20 14.14 2.50
N PRO A 262 8.69 13.91 3.71
CA PRO A 262 9.16 14.61 4.89
C PRO A 262 10.61 14.24 5.23
N THR A 263 11.06 13.04 4.90
CA THR A 263 12.42 12.55 5.21
C THR A 263 13.46 12.93 4.15
N ASN A 264 13.01 13.37 2.98
CA ASN A 264 13.87 13.68 1.82
C ASN A 264 14.89 12.56 1.48
N THR A 265 14.54 11.32 1.76
CA THR A 265 15.34 10.11 1.48
C THR A 265 14.62 9.21 0.48
N PRO A 266 15.35 8.45 -0.37
CA PRO A 266 14.76 7.41 -1.20
C PRO A 266 14.07 6.33 -0.34
N GLU A 267 13.03 5.71 -0.89
CA GLU A 267 12.34 4.61 -0.22
C GLU A 267 13.20 3.35 -0.13
N ILE A 268 13.04 2.60 0.95
CA ILE A 268 13.70 1.31 1.14
C ILE A 268 12.86 0.23 0.46
N VAL A 269 13.54 -0.72 -0.19
CA VAL A 269 12.87 -1.85 -0.83
C VAL A 269 12.25 -2.75 0.24
N ASP A 270 10.93 -2.86 0.21
CA ASP A 270 10.15 -3.73 1.08
C ASP A 270 9.58 -4.96 0.32
N ILE A 271 9.14 -5.97 1.07
CA ILE A 271 8.54 -7.18 0.49
C ILE A 271 7.23 -6.86 -0.24
N ALA A 272 6.44 -5.92 0.28
CA ALA A 272 5.16 -5.54 -0.32
C ALA A 272 5.36 -4.84 -1.67
N GLY A 273 6.35 -3.94 -1.76
CA GLY A 273 6.75 -3.30 -3.01
C GLY A 273 7.25 -4.30 -4.05
N ILE A 274 8.08 -5.28 -3.65
CA ILE A 274 8.53 -6.36 -4.55
C ILE A 274 7.33 -7.17 -5.06
N LEU A 275 6.39 -7.53 -4.18
CA LEU A 275 5.18 -8.28 -4.56
C LEU A 275 4.33 -7.48 -5.56
N ALA A 276 4.06 -6.21 -5.26
CA ALA A 276 3.30 -5.32 -6.14
C ALA A 276 3.93 -5.25 -7.53
N LYS A 277 5.23 -5.00 -7.60
CA LYS A 277 5.95 -4.87 -8.88
C LYS A 277 6.06 -6.18 -9.64
N SER A 278 6.17 -7.31 -8.95
CA SER A 278 6.11 -8.63 -9.59
C SER A 278 4.76 -8.88 -10.28
N VAL A 279 3.66 -8.55 -9.62
CA VAL A 279 2.31 -8.66 -10.18
C VAL A 279 2.14 -7.72 -11.38
N GLU A 280 2.62 -6.48 -11.28
CA GLU A 280 2.55 -5.48 -12.36
C GLU A 280 3.38 -5.87 -13.58
N LEU A 281 4.58 -6.40 -13.40
CA LEU A 281 5.43 -6.88 -14.50
C LEU A 281 4.80 -8.08 -15.21
N LEU A 282 4.20 -9.02 -14.46
CA LEU A 282 3.45 -10.13 -15.05
C LEU A 282 2.23 -9.65 -15.82
N LEU A 283 1.53 -8.61 -15.31
CA LEU A 283 0.40 -7.99 -15.98
C LEU A 283 0.83 -7.36 -17.32
N ILE A 284 1.91 -6.59 -17.33
CA ILE A 284 2.51 -6.02 -18.56
C ILE A 284 2.83 -7.14 -19.57
N GLY A 285 3.52 -8.19 -19.13
CA GLY A 285 3.87 -9.33 -19.98
C GLY A 285 2.65 -10.02 -20.57
N GLY A 286 1.60 -10.20 -19.79
CA GLY A 286 0.31 -10.76 -20.23
C GLY A 286 -0.36 -9.89 -21.28
N ILE A 287 -0.47 -8.58 -21.05
CA ILE A 287 -1.08 -7.62 -21.99
C ILE A 287 -0.32 -7.60 -23.31
N VAL A 288 1.02 -7.45 -23.26
CA VAL A 288 1.85 -7.42 -24.47
C VAL A 288 1.71 -8.71 -25.28
N SER A 289 1.75 -9.88 -24.63
CA SER A 289 1.59 -11.16 -25.25
C SER A 289 0.23 -11.29 -25.96
N LEU A 290 -0.83 -10.81 -25.30
CA LEU A 290 -2.18 -10.83 -25.89
C LEU A 290 -2.29 -9.88 -27.08
N MET A 291 -1.75 -8.66 -26.99
CA MET A 291 -1.77 -7.69 -28.11
C MET A 291 -1.06 -8.25 -29.36
N ILE A 292 0.10 -8.88 -29.19
CA ILE A 292 0.82 -9.51 -30.29
C ILE A 292 -0.05 -10.63 -30.92
N TRP A 293 -0.70 -11.39 -30.09
CA TRP A 293 -1.51 -12.52 -30.55
C TRP A 293 -2.76 -12.08 -31.29
N GLU A 294 -3.46 -11.06 -30.78
CA GLU A 294 -4.66 -10.50 -31.41
C GLU A 294 -4.34 -9.83 -32.75
N LYS A 295 -3.20 -9.12 -32.83
CA LYS A 295 -2.72 -8.55 -34.09
C LYS A 295 -2.49 -9.65 -35.16
N LYS A 296 -1.83 -10.75 -34.80
CA LYS A 296 -1.62 -11.90 -35.70
C LYS A 296 -2.94 -12.55 -36.14
N LYS A 297 -3.91 -12.66 -35.20
CA LYS A 297 -5.22 -13.22 -35.49
C LYS A 297 -6.00 -12.36 -36.50
N LEU A 298 -6.02 -11.04 -36.27
CA LEU A 298 -6.67 -10.07 -37.18
C LEU A 298 -6.09 -10.17 -38.60
N HIS A 299 -4.76 -10.17 -38.70
CA HIS A 299 -4.08 -10.30 -40.01
C HIS A 299 -4.52 -11.57 -40.76
N ASN A 300 -4.50 -12.72 -40.08
CA ASN A 300 -4.90 -14.00 -40.69
C ASN A 300 -6.39 -14.05 -41.04
N GLN A 301 -7.26 -13.35 -40.31
CA GLN A 301 -8.68 -13.28 -40.60
C GLN A 301 -8.98 -12.42 -41.82
N ILE A 302 -8.31 -11.28 -41.96
CA ILE A 302 -8.42 -10.39 -43.11
C ILE A 302 -7.96 -11.11 -44.41
N LEU A 303 -6.84 -11.86 -44.33
CA LEU A 303 -6.35 -12.62 -45.48
C LEU A 303 -7.29 -13.70 -45.96
N ARG A 304 -8.21 -14.20 -45.13
CA ARG A 304 -9.23 -15.21 -45.51
C ARG A 304 -10.51 -14.61 -46.10
N LEU A 305 -10.67 -13.29 -45.97
CA LEU A 305 -11.82 -12.56 -46.51
C LEU A 305 -11.54 -11.96 -47.89
N ASN A 306 -10.26 -11.86 -48.26
CA ASN A 306 -9.80 -11.52 -49.61
C ASN A 306 -9.65 -12.79 -50.44
#